data_4b8aa130598886922bee3fbe24c70410
#
_entry.id   4b8aa130598886922bee3fbe24c70410
#
_cell.length_a   1.000
_cell.length_b   1.000
_cell.length_c   1.000
_cell.angle_alpha   90.00
_cell.angle_beta   90.00
_cell.angle_gamma   90.00
#
_symmetry.space_group_name_H-M   'P 1'
#
loop_
_entity.id
_entity.type
_entity.pdbx_description
1 polymer ?
#
loop_
_entity_poly.entity_id
_entity_poly.type
_entity_poly.pdbx_seq_one_letter_code
_entity_poly.pdbx_strand_id
1 'polypeptide(L)'
;MISCILLISMMLNTGPAGSATPGPEEAARAAFESGNYSVVLKAVTAALSATPQNASLHYWALRSYYELKDYDNAVTHGEKAVKLDPQNAEYNRWLGRAYGGKAEESHSFFVARKVKQAFEAAVHLAPASIQARRDLMEFLAEAPWIVGGDKQRAKEQVDVISKIDPVEGYLAQGAYFAADKKWKEAEAEYVKVLDGRAHRLESYLEAAEFFADRKDAQKIDQAVEAARRIDSRDPRLNYYSAVSLILRRNQLPTAEKLLQSYVSSVPQRSDYPSHKSAQEWLSRIGR
;
A
#
# COMPACT_ATOMS: atom_id res chain seq x y z
N MET A 1 -33.28 -43.77 58.20
CA MET A 1 -32.03 -43.13 57.83
C MET A 1 -32.28 -42.33 56.51
N ILE A 2 -32.47 -41.05 56.65
CA ILE A 2 -32.89 -40.16 55.56
C ILE A 2 -31.64 -39.38 55.17
N SER A 3 -31.16 -39.57 53.91
CA SER A 3 -30.00 -38.88 53.37
C SER A 3 -30.48 -37.64 52.57
N CYS A 4 -30.19 -36.48 53.12
CA CYS A 4 -30.41 -35.18 52.44
C CYS A 4 -29.34 -34.94 51.38
N ILE A 5 -29.74 -34.87 50.13
CA ILE A 5 -28.89 -34.41 49.03
C ILE A 5 -29.13 -32.89 48.87
N LEU A 6 -28.09 -32.11 49.21
CA LEU A 6 -28.05 -30.67 48.92
C LEU A 6 -27.73 -30.45 47.44
N LEU A 7 -28.68 -29.93 46.66
CA LEU A 7 -28.47 -29.42 45.31
C LEU A 7 -27.92 -27.99 45.44
N ILE A 8 -26.63 -27.81 45.15
CA ILE A 8 -26.02 -26.48 44.97
C ILE A 8 -26.33 -26.03 43.53
N SER A 9 -27.25 -25.08 43.42
CA SER A 9 -27.55 -24.39 42.16
C SER A 9 -26.43 -23.40 41.85
N MET A 10 -25.54 -23.74 40.93
CA MET A 10 -24.59 -22.76 40.32
C MET A 10 -25.37 -21.88 39.37
N MET A 11 -25.72 -20.68 39.79
CA MET A 11 -26.16 -19.64 38.88
C MET A 11 -24.95 -19.15 38.05
N LEU A 12 -24.89 -19.55 36.79
CA LEU A 12 -24.02 -18.95 35.79
C LEU A 12 -24.53 -17.53 35.53
N ASN A 13 -23.82 -16.56 36.08
CA ASN A 13 -24.04 -15.16 35.79
C ASN A 13 -23.46 -14.83 34.40
N THR A 14 -24.25 -15.03 33.34
CA THR A 14 -23.93 -14.52 31.99
C THR A 14 -24.29 -13.04 31.93
N GLY A 15 -23.41 -12.19 32.48
CA GLY A 15 -23.45 -10.77 32.18
C GLY A 15 -23.22 -10.54 30.66
N PRO A 16 -23.87 -9.54 30.07
CA PRO A 16 -23.63 -9.25 28.65
C PRO A 16 -22.15 -8.96 28.44
N ALA A 17 -21.56 -9.62 27.45
CA ALA A 17 -20.20 -9.35 27.02
C ALA A 17 -20.15 -7.88 26.59
N GLY A 18 -19.66 -7.03 27.48
CA GLY A 18 -19.42 -5.61 27.18
C GLY A 18 -18.48 -5.56 26.00
N SER A 19 -18.90 -4.95 24.90
CA SER A 19 -18.05 -4.61 23.78
C SER A 19 -16.92 -3.71 24.34
N ALA A 20 -15.75 -4.31 24.53
CA ALA A 20 -14.58 -3.55 24.95
C ALA A 20 -14.36 -2.42 23.93
N THR A 21 -14.29 -1.19 24.39
CA THR A 21 -13.97 -0.07 23.53
C THR A 21 -12.61 -0.37 22.85
N PRO A 22 -12.51 -0.31 21.52
CA PRO A 22 -11.26 -0.64 20.82
C PRO A 22 -10.11 0.21 21.38
N GLY A 23 -8.96 -0.41 21.58
CA GLY A 23 -7.78 0.30 22.04
C GLY A 23 -7.37 1.41 21.05
N PRO A 24 -6.56 2.38 21.48
CA PRO A 24 -6.21 3.53 20.64
C PRO A 24 -5.52 3.12 19.32
N GLU A 25 -4.78 2.04 19.30
CA GLU A 25 -4.12 1.50 18.09
C GLU A 25 -5.12 0.87 17.13
N GLU A 26 -6.09 0.12 17.64
CA GLU A 26 -7.14 -0.49 16.84
C GLU A 26 -8.07 0.59 16.25
N ALA A 27 -8.40 1.60 17.04
CA ALA A 27 -9.16 2.75 16.57
C ALA A 27 -8.40 3.54 15.49
N ALA A 28 -7.09 3.74 15.67
CA ALA A 28 -6.23 4.38 14.69
C ALA A 28 -6.18 3.57 13.37
N ARG A 29 -6.04 2.25 13.46
CA ARG A 29 -6.06 1.36 12.29
C ARG A 29 -7.39 1.44 11.54
N ALA A 30 -8.51 1.29 12.21
CA ALA A 30 -9.83 1.34 11.59
C ALA A 30 -10.11 2.70 10.90
N ALA A 31 -9.74 3.82 11.55
CA ALA A 31 -9.84 5.13 10.96
C ALA A 31 -8.90 5.33 9.76
N PHE A 32 -7.70 4.76 9.80
CA PHE A 32 -6.76 4.77 8.68
C PHE A 32 -7.30 4.01 7.48
N GLU A 33 -7.82 2.80 7.68
CA GLU A 33 -8.41 1.96 6.65
C GLU A 33 -9.60 2.65 5.96
N SER A 34 -10.35 3.48 6.69
CA SER A 34 -11.43 4.31 6.13
C SER A 34 -10.95 5.63 5.48
N GLY A 35 -9.64 5.88 5.41
CA GLY A 35 -9.08 7.09 4.83
C GLY A 35 -9.23 8.37 5.66
N ASN A 36 -9.65 8.24 6.92
CA ASN A 36 -9.88 9.38 7.81
C ASN A 36 -8.60 9.77 8.58
N TYR A 37 -7.55 10.15 7.86
CA TYR A 37 -6.22 10.41 8.43
C TYR A 37 -6.22 11.51 9.51
N SER A 38 -7.03 12.53 9.35
CA SER A 38 -7.19 13.58 10.38
C SER A 38 -7.78 13.04 11.68
N VAL A 39 -8.71 12.08 11.60
CA VAL A 39 -9.27 11.38 12.76
C VAL A 39 -8.21 10.52 13.44
N VAL A 40 -7.40 9.79 12.64
CA VAL A 40 -6.26 9.04 13.17
C VAL A 40 -5.32 9.96 13.94
N LEU A 41 -4.90 11.08 13.35
CA LEU A 41 -3.96 12.01 13.97
C LEU A 41 -4.51 12.59 15.27
N LYS A 42 -5.80 12.95 15.31
CA LYS A 42 -6.44 13.43 16.54
C LYS A 42 -6.42 12.38 17.64
N ALA A 43 -6.80 11.13 17.33
CA ALA A 43 -6.83 10.02 18.28
C ALA A 43 -5.42 9.67 18.77
N VAL A 44 -4.46 9.56 17.84
CA VAL A 44 -3.06 9.26 18.15
C VAL A 44 -2.41 10.34 19.01
N THR A 45 -2.63 11.63 18.70
CA THR A 45 -2.10 12.74 19.50
C THR A 45 -2.63 12.70 20.93
N ALA A 46 -3.93 12.45 21.11
CA ALA A 46 -4.52 12.30 22.44
C ALA A 46 -3.93 11.12 23.21
N ALA A 47 -3.76 9.96 22.55
CA ALA A 47 -3.18 8.77 23.17
C ALA A 47 -1.69 8.95 23.50
N LEU A 48 -0.91 9.60 22.63
CA LEU A 48 0.50 9.90 22.87
C LEU A 48 0.74 10.88 24.05
N SER A 49 -0.25 11.70 24.40
CA SER A 49 -0.18 12.55 25.60
C SER A 49 -0.09 11.71 26.89
N ALA A 50 -0.74 10.54 26.92
CA ALA A 50 -0.69 9.58 28.03
C ALA A 50 0.46 8.57 27.88
N THR A 51 0.80 8.18 26.65
CA THR A 51 1.80 7.15 26.35
C THR A 51 2.80 7.62 25.28
N PRO A 52 3.67 8.60 25.60
CA PRO A 52 4.55 9.24 24.61
C PRO A 52 5.63 8.31 24.02
N GLN A 53 5.80 7.13 24.61
CA GLN A 53 6.78 6.13 24.20
C GLN A 53 6.12 4.92 23.49
N ASN A 54 4.91 5.08 22.94
CA ASN A 54 4.26 4.03 22.18
C ASN A 54 4.68 4.09 20.70
N ALA A 55 5.54 3.14 20.28
CA ALA A 55 6.06 3.07 18.91
C ALA A 55 4.96 2.89 17.87
N SER A 56 3.93 2.08 18.17
CA SER A 56 2.82 1.81 17.25
C SER A 56 1.99 3.07 16.98
N LEU A 57 1.73 3.89 18.00
CA LEU A 57 1.02 5.17 17.80
C LEU A 57 1.85 6.15 16.95
N HIS A 58 3.17 6.20 17.13
CA HIS A 58 4.05 6.97 16.26
C HIS A 58 4.03 6.44 14.81
N TYR A 59 3.96 5.13 14.62
CA TYR A 59 3.83 4.53 13.29
C TYR A 59 2.51 4.91 12.61
N TRP A 60 1.39 4.91 13.32
CA TRP A 60 0.11 5.35 12.75
C TRP A 60 0.10 6.84 12.41
N ALA A 61 0.77 7.67 13.22
CA ALA A 61 0.98 9.07 12.89
C ALA A 61 1.84 9.25 11.63
N LEU A 62 2.99 8.55 11.55
CA LEU A 62 3.86 8.51 10.37
C LEU A 62 3.04 8.22 9.10
N ARG A 63 2.27 7.14 9.10
CA ARG A 63 1.48 6.74 7.92
C ARG A 63 0.43 7.79 7.57
N SER A 64 -0.27 8.34 8.57
CA SER A 64 -1.32 9.33 8.33
C SER A 64 -0.76 10.65 7.79
N TYR A 65 0.37 11.12 8.31
CA TYR A 65 1.06 12.29 7.77
C TYR A 65 1.59 12.03 6.35
N TYR A 66 2.09 10.83 6.07
CA TYR A 66 2.51 10.44 4.73
C TYR A 66 1.35 10.54 3.71
N GLU A 67 0.18 9.98 4.04
CA GLU A 67 -1.01 10.08 3.19
C GLU A 67 -1.48 11.53 2.98
N LEU A 68 -1.31 12.39 3.98
CA LEU A 68 -1.58 13.83 3.90
C LEU A 68 -0.47 14.62 3.20
N LYS A 69 0.62 13.96 2.80
CA LYS A 69 1.83 14.57 2.20
C LYS A 69 2.55 15.56 3.11
N ASP A 70 2.32 15.47 4.42
CA ASP A 70 3.08 16.20 5.43
C ASP A 70 4.33 15.38 5.80
N TYR A 71 5.30 15.39 4.91
CA TYR A 71 6.49 14.54 5.03
C TYR A 71 7.41 14.93 6.18
N ASP A 72 7.38 16.18 6.64
CA ASP A 72 8.15 16.62 7.80
C ASP A 72 7.66 15.94 9.09
N ASN A 73 6.35 15.97 9.33
CA ASN A 73 5.76 15.30 10.46
C ASN A 73 5.81 13.76 10.30
N ALA A 74 5.65 13.23 9.09
CA ALA A 74 5.81 11.81 8.80
C ALA A 74 7.21 11.32 9.21
N VAL A 75 8.27 12.01 8.79
CA VAL A 75 9.66 11.68 9.17
C VAL A 75 9.86 11.79 10.68
N THR A 76 9.37 12.87 11.30
CA THR A 76 9.51 13.07 12.75
C THR A 76 8.91 11.92 13.57
N HIS A 77 7.71 11.48 13.20
CA HIS A 77 7.05 10.34 13.86
C HIS A 77 7.70 9.01 13.49
N GLY A 78 8.15 8.84 12.26
CA GLY A 78 8.87 7.64 11.81
C GLY A 78 10.20 7.44 12.54
N GLU A 79 11.02 8.49 12.69
CA GLU A 79 12.25 8.44 13.47
C GLU A 79 12.00 8.07 14.95
N LYS A 80 10.89 8.55 15.53
CA LYS A 80 10.48 8.16 16.89
C LYS A 80 10.04 6.70 16.96
N ALA A 81 9.25 6.21 16.01
CA ALA A 81 8.81 4.82 15.97
C ALA A 81 10.02 3.87 15.89
N VAL A 82 10.95 4.13 14.97
CA VAL A 82 12.17 3.33 14.79
C VAL A 82 13.08 3.43 16.04
N LYS A 83 13.20 4.60 16.66
CA LYS A 83 13.98 4.74 17.90
C LYS A 83 13.41 3.92 19.06
N LEU A 84 12.09 3.83 19.15
CA LEU A 84 11.40 3.09 20.23
C LEU A 84 11.38 1.58 19.98
N ASP A 85 11.32 1.15 18.72
CA ASP A 85 11.40 -0.25 18.31
C ASP A 85 12.27 -0.40 17.06
N PRO A 86 13.62 -0.45 17.23
CA PRO A 86 14.56 -0.50 16.12
C PRO A 86 14.57 -1.82 15.37
N GLN A 87 13.97 -2.89 15.92
CA GLN A 87 13.89 -4.20 15.29
C GLN A 87 12.63 -4.36 14.40
N ASN A 88 11.79 -3.35 14.28
CA ASN A 88 10.61 -3.40 13.46
C ASN A 88 10.91 -3.01 12.01
N ALA A 89 10.91 -4.00 11.13
CA ALA A 89 11.17 -3.81 9.71
C ALA A 89 10.16 -2.86 9.04
N GLU A 90 8.89 -2.94 9.44
CA GLU A 90 7.82 -2.13 8.85
C GLU A 90 7.96 -0.65 9.21
N TYR A 91 8.44 -0.33 10.42
CA TYR A 91 8.70 1.06 10.81
C TYR A 91 9.86 1.65 9.99
N ASN A 92 10.92 0.88 9.76
CA ASN A 92 12.03 1.29 8.90
C ASN A 92 11.57 1.47 7.45
N ARG A 93 10.73 0.57 6.93
CA ARG A 93 10.19 0.64 5.58
C ARG A 93 9.37 1.91 5.35
N TRP A 94 8.44 2.22 6.26
CA TRP A 94 7.61 3.43 6.15
C TRP A 94 8.40 4.71 6.41
N LEU A 95 9.41 4.68 7.28
CA LEU A 95 10.35 5.80 7.44
C LEU A 95 11.10 6.06 6.13
N GLY A 96 11.54 4.99 5.43
CA GLY A 96 12.14 5.10 4.11
C GLY A 96 11.22 5.80 3.10
N ARG A 97 9.94 5.42 3.06
CA ARG A 97 8.93 6.08 2.21
C ARG A 97 8.73 7.54 2.58
N ALA A 98 8.66 7.86 3.87
CA ALA A 98 8.54 9.25 4.34
C ALA A 98 9.77 10.09 3.95
N TYR A 99 10.97 9.54 4.08
CA TYR A 99 12.18 10.20 3.57
C TYR A 99 12.14 10.37 2.05
N GLY A 100 11.58 9.40 1.29
CA GLY A 100 11.39 9.50 -0.15
C GLY A 100 10.55 10.70 -0.53
N GLY A 101 9.34 10.83 0.03
CA GLY A 101 8.47 11.97 -0.20
C GLY A 101 9.11 13.31 0.21
N LYS A 102 9.80 13.34 1.36
CA LYS A 102 10.53 14.54 1.81
C LYS A 102 11.70 14.90 0.87
N ALA A 103 12.43 13.90 0.36
CA ALA A 103 13.54 14.12 -0.56
C ALA A 103 13.05 14.68 -1.89
N GLU A 104 11.92 14.21 -2.39
CA GLU A 104 11.27 14.68 -3.61
C GLU A 104 10.81 16.14 -3.47
N GLU A 105 10.14 16.47 -2.36
CA GLU A 105 9.64 17.82 -2.08
C GLU A 105 10.79 18.82 -1.87
N SER A 106 11.82 18.45 -1.10
CA SER A 106 12.92 19.33 -0.73
C SER A 106 14.09 19.32 -1.72
N HIS A 107 14.10 18.40 -2.68
CA HIS A 107 15.23 18.13 -3.58
C HIS A 107 16.56 17.89 -2.84
N SER A 108 16.51 17.34 -1.64
CA SER A 108 17.66 17.18 -0.75
C SER A 108 18.37 15.84 -0.96
N PHE A 109 19.59 15.88 -1.48
CA PHE A 109 20.46 14.69 -1.58
C PHE A 109 20.77 14.06 -0.22
N PHE A 110 20.85 14.85 0.85
CA PHE A 110 21.07 14.33 2.19
C PHE A 110 19.90 13.48 2.66
N VAL A 111 18.66 13.94 2.43
CA VAL A 111 17.45 13.16 2.76
C VAL A 111 17.34 11.93 1.86
N ALA A 112 17.64 12.05 0.57
CA ALA A 112 17.62 10.92 -0.36
C ALA A 112 18.55 9.77 0.06
N ARG A 113 19.71 10.06 0.65
CA ARG A 113 20.60 9.02 1.20
C ARG A 113 19.99 8.28 2.40
N LYS A 114 19.15 8.96 3.21
CA LYS A 114 18.43 8.32 4.33
C LYS A 114 17.38 7.33 3.84
N VAL A 115 16.79 7.53 2.65
CA VAL A 115 15.87 6.57 2.03
C VAL A 115 16.51 5.20 1.91
N LYS A 116 17.69 5.14 1.28
CA LYS A 116 18.44 3.89 1.12
C LYS A 116 18.72 3.21 2.44
N GLN A 117 19.22 3.96 3.43
CA GLN A 117 19.56 3.41 4.76
C GLN A 117 18.33 2.77 5.42
N ALA A 118 17.17 3.43 5.35
CA ALA A 118 15.94 2.94 5.96
C ALA A 118 15.42 1.68 5.24
N PHE A 119 15.45 1.63 3.91
CA PHE A 119 15.05 0.43 3.16
C PHE A 119 16.03 -0.73 3.34
N GLU A 120 17.35 -0.48 3.38
CA GLU A 120 18.35 -1.51 3.69
C GLU A 120 18.13 -2.08 5.09
N ALA A 121 17.83 -1.25 6.09
CA ALA A 121 17.49 -1.69 7.44
C ALA A 121 16.23 -2.56 7.43
N ALA A 122 15.17 -2.16 6.71
CA ALA A 122 13.94 -2.95 6.59
C ALA A 122 14.20 -4.34 5.98
N VAL A 123 15.00 -4.41 4.91
CA VAL A 123 15.39 -5.69 4.28
C VAL A 123 16.26 -6.53 5.18
N HIS A 124 17.19 -5.92 5.94
CA HIS A 124 18.04 -6.63 6.90
C HIS A 124 17.20 -7.28 8.03
N LEU A 125 16.22 -6.54 8.55
CA LEU A 125 15.33 -7.01 9.63
C LEU A 125 14.31 -8.05 9.16
N ALA A 126 13.86 -7.95 7.91
CA ALA A 126 12.87 -8.87 7.33
C ALA A 126 13.32 -9.32 5.92
N PRO A 127 14.33 -10.20 5.82
CA PRO A 127 14.91 -10.58 4.53
C PRO A 127 13.97 -11.35 3.59
N ALA A 128 12.86 -11.88 4.08
CA ALA A 128 11.82 -12.51 3.28
C ALA A 128 10.67 -11.55 2.90
N SER A 129 10.70 -10.29 3.34
CA SER A 129 9.66 -9.31 3.02
C SER A 129 9.80 -8.83 1.57
N ILE A 130 8.85 -9.25 0.73
CA ILE A 130 8.76 -8.81 -0.66
C ILE A 130 8.60 -7.30 -0.74
N GLN A 131 7.75 -6.71 0.12
CA GLN A 131 7.50 -5.27 0.13
C GLN A 131 8.75 -4.45 0.47
N ALA A 132 9.53 -4.88 1.49
CA ALA A 132 10.77 -4.21 1.84
C ALA A 132 11.80 -4.29 0.71
N ARG A 133 11.89 -5.45 0.05
CA ARG A 133 12.77 -5.64 -1.11
C ARG A 133 12.33 -4.84 -2.32
N ARG A 134 11.04 -4.72 -2.56
CA ARG A 134 10.51 -3.90 -3.66
C ARG A 134 10.83 -2.43 -3.44
N ASP A 135 10.53 -1.88 -2.24
CA ASP A 135 10.85 -0.48 -1.93
C ASP A 135 12.37 -0.21 -2.10
N LEU A 136 13.24 -1.15 -1.67
CA LEU A 136 14.67 -1.01 -1.90
C LEU A 136 15.05 -1.12 -3.38
N MET A 137 14.47 -2.07 -4.11
CA MET A 137 14.70 -2.28 -5.55
C MET A 137 14.34 -1.05 -6.36
N GLU A 138 13.16 -0.50 -6.13
CA GLU A 138 12.66 0.70 -6.82
C GLU A 138 13.60 1.89 -6.57
N PHE A 139 13.97 2.14 -5.31
CA PHE A 139 14.94 3.19 -4.98
C PHE A 139 16.28 2.97 -5.71
N LEU A 140 16.83 1.75 -5.66
CA LEU A 140 18.12 1.46 -6.29
C LEU A 140 18.06 1.58 -7.82
N ALA A 141 16.93 1.28 -8.45
CA ALA A 141 16.75 1.35 -9.91
C ALA A 141 16.59 2.79 -10.41
N GLU A 142 15.89 3.64 -9.66
CA GLU A 142 15.47 4.97 -10.10
C GLU A 142 16.39 6.09 -9.61
N ALA A 143 16.94 5.95 -8.40
CA ALA A 143 17.74 7.01 -7.81
C ALA A 143 19.08 7.24 -8.55
N PRO A 144 19.57 8.48 -8.64
CA PRO A 144 20.91 8.74 -9.13
C PRO A 144 21.99 8.06 -8.27
N TRP A 145 23.10 7.67 -8.90
CA TRP A 145 24.22 7.00 -8.20
C TRP A 145 24.78 7.82 -7.01
N ILE A 146 24.74 9.16 -7.11
CA ILE A 146 25.25 10.08 -6.09
C ILE A 146 24.49 9.98 -4.75
N VAL A 147 23.22 9.55 -4.79
CA VAL A 147 22.40 9.31 -3.59
C VAL A 147 22.28 7.84 -3.25
N GLY A 148 22.94 6.96 -4.01
CA GLY A 148 23.03 5.54 -3.72
C GLY A 148 22.23 4.63 -4.63
N GLY A 149 21.73 5.13 -5.77
CA GLY A 149 21.15 4.30 -6.83
C GLY A 149 22.19 3.31 -7.37
N ASP A 150 21.75 2.08 -7.64
CA ASP A 150 22.61 0.99 -8.08
C ASP A 150 21.76 -0.08 -8.78
N LYS A 151 21.77 -0.06 -10.10
CA LYS A 151 20.96 -0.97 -10.91
C LYS A 151 21.35 -2.44 -10.75
N GLN A 152 22.62 -2.72 -10.49
CA GLN A 152 23.05 -4.11 -10.25
C GLN A 152 22.43 -4.64 -8.95
N ARG A 153 22.51 -3.87 -7.87
CA ARG A 153 21.88 -4.23 -6.59
C ARG A 153 20.35 -4.25 -6.67
N ALA A 154 19.73 -3.38 -7.50
CA ALA A 154 18.30 -3.47 -7.79
C ALA A 154 17.94 -4.82 -8.40
N LYS A 155 18.72 -5.27 -9.41
CA LYS A 155 18.51 -6.59 -10.04
C LYS A 155 18.67 -7.75 -9.04
N GLU A 156 19.61 -7.65 -8.11
CA GLU A 156 19.77 -8.64 -7.04
C GLU A 156 18.51 -8.75 -6.16
N GLN A 157 17.84 -7.62 -5.88
CA GLN A 157 16.55 -7.67 -5.15
C GLN A 157 15.47 -8.38 -5.98
N VAL A 158 15.38 -8.10 -7.28
CA VAL A 158 14.45 -8.81 -8.18
C VAL A 158 14.70 -10.32 -8.15
N ASP A 159 15.95 -10.76 -8.21
CA ASP A 159 16.30 -12.18 -8.21
C ASP A 159 15.92 -12.87 -6.89
N VAL A 160 16.03 -12.16 -5.77
CA VAL A 160 15.57 -12.69 -4.47
C VAL A 160 14.05 -12.73 -4.40
N ILE A 161 13.34 -11.68 -4.84
CA ILE A 161 11.88 -11.66 -4.88
C ILE A 161 11.35 -12.81 -5.72
N SER A 162 11.95 -13.06 -6.91
CA SER A 162 11.56 -14.14 -7.81
C SER A 162 11.70 -15.54 -7.21
N LYS A 163 12.64 -15.71 -6.26
CA LYS A 163 12.82 -16.99 -5.53
C LYS A 163 11.79 -17.15 -4.41
N ILE A 164 11.30 -16.04 -3.82
CA ILE A 164 10.27 -16.06 -2.78
C ILE A 164 8.91 -16.31 -3.40
N ASP A 165 8.56 -15.54 -4.43
CA ASP A 165 7.31 -15.63 -5.18
C ASP A 165 7.58 -15.30 -6.66
N PRO A 166 7.38 -16.27 -7.58
CA PRO A 166 7.63 -16.03 -9.00
C PRO A 166 6.76 -14.95 -9.62
N VAL A 167 5.51 -14.77 -9.16
CA VAL A 167 4.61 -13.74 -9.70
C VAL A 167 5.04 -12.35 -9.24
N GLU A 168 5.37 -12.19 -7.97
CA GLU A 168 5.95 -10.95 -7.45
C GLU A 168 7.32 -10.67 -8.11
N GLY A 169 8.04 -11.73 -8.50
CA GLY A 169 9.27 -11.62 -9.30
C GLY A 169 9.00 -11.01 -10.68
N TYR A 170 7.92 -11.39 -11.37
CA TYR A 170 7.54 -10.77 -12.66
C TYR A 170 7.19 -9.29 -12.48
N LEU A 171 6.45 -8.93 -11.45
CA LEU A 171 6.13 -7.53 -11.14
C LEU A 171 7.39 -6.72 -10.86
N ALA A 172 8.27 -7.23 -10.00
CA ALA A 172 9.54 -6.56 -9.68
C ALA A 172 10.45 -6.42 -10.91
N GLN A 173 10.52 -7.44 -11.78
CA GLN A 173 11.28 -7.40 -13.03
C GLN A 173 10.67 -6.40 -14.01
N GLY A 174 9.33 -6.36 -14.11
CA GLY A 174 8.61 -5.39 -14.92
C GLY A 174 8.89 -3.95 -14.48
N ALA A 175 8.80 -3.67 -13.17
CA ALA A 175 9.11 -2.37 -12.59
C ALA A 175 10.60 -1.98 -12.81
N TYR A 176 11.52 -2.94 -12.63
CA TYR A 176 12.94 -2.73 -12.91
C TYR A 176 13.21 -2.32 -14.37
N PHE A 177 12.56 -2.98 -15.34
CA PHE A 177 12.67 -2.60 -16.75
C PHE A 177 12.00 -1.26 -17.04
N ALA A 178 10.86 -0.98 -16.40
CA ALA A 178 10.14 0.29 -16.57
C ALA A 178 10.99 1.49 -16.08
N ALA A 179 11.72 1.35 -14.98
CA ALA A 179 12.67 2.35 -14.47
C ALA A 179 13.75 2.70 -15.49
N ASP A 180 14.15 1.74 -16.34
CA ASP A 180 15.08 1.93 -17.47
C ASP A 180 14.37 2.33 -18.79
N LYS A 181 13.05 2.54 -18.76
CA LYS A 181 12.22 2.82 -19.96
C LYS A 181 12.29 1.70 -21.02
N LYS A 182 12.62 0.49 -20.60
CA LYS A 182 12.60 -0.72 -21.43
C LYS A 182 11.18 -1.28 -21.47
N TRP A 183 10.30 -0.54 -22.15
CA TRP A 183 8.85 -0.78 -22.08
C TRP A 183 8.41 -2.12 -22.64
N LYS A 184 9.11 -2.66 -23.68
CA LYS A 184 8.79 -3.95 -24.26
C LYS A 184 9.15 -5.10 -23.32
N GLU A 185 10.29 -4.99 -22.67
CA GLU A 185 10.74 -5.95 -21.67
C GLU A 185 9.85 -5.91 -20.43
N ALA A 186 9.48 -4.70 -19.97
CA ALA A 186 8.54 -4.53 -18.87
C ALA A 186 7.18 -5.18 -19.22
N GLU A 187 6.63 -4.90 -20.40
CA GLU A 187 5.36 -5.48 -20.85
C GLU A 187 5.40 -7.00 -20.87
N ALA A 188 6.49 -7.60 -21.33
CA ALA A 188 6.64 -9.05 -21.36
C ALA A 188 6.56 -9.67 -19.95
N GLU A 189 7.06 -8.98 -18.93
CA GLU A 189 6.96 -9.46 -17.55
C GLU A 189 5.55 -9.27 -16.97
N TYR A 190 4.90 -8.12 -17.20
CA TYR A 190 3.52 -7.88 -16.74
C TYR A 190 2.51 -8.82 -17.41
N VAL A 191 2.74 -9.25 -18.67
CA VAL A 191 1.91 -10.27 -19.34
C VAL A 191 1.94 -11.60 -18.60
N LYS A 192 3.10 -12.02 -18.05
CA LYS A 192 3.20 -13.28 -17.29
C LYS A 192 2.33 -13.27 -16.03
N VAL A 193 2.09 -12.09 -15.45
CA VAL A 193 1.19 -11.96 -14.29
C VAL A 193 -0.24 -12.31 -14.66
N LEU A 194 -0.68 -12.03 -15.90
CA LEU A 194 -2.05 -12.27 -16.36
C LEU A 194 -2.40 -13.77 -16.50
N ASP A 195 -1.41 -14.67 -16.50
CA ASP A 195 -1.62 -16.12 -16.62
C ASP A 195 -2.42 -16.75 -15.44
N GLY A 196 -2.92 -15.93 -14.52
CA GLY A 196 -3.88 -16.32 -13.50
C GLY A 196 -3.31 -17.08 -12.31
N ARG A 197 -2.02 -16.97 -12.06
CA ARG A 197 -1.32 -17.65 -10.95
C ARG A 197 -1.07 -16.77 -9.73
N ALA A 198 -1.36 -15.47 -9.80
CA ALA A 198 -1.21 -14.59 -8.65
C ALA A 198 -2.28 -14.90 -7.59
N HIS A 199 -1.84 -14.95 -6.33
CA HIS A 199 -2.71 -15.18 -5.19
C HIS A 199 -3.17 -13.87 -4.53
N ARG A 200 -2.62 -12.74 -4.96
CA ARG A 200 -2.89 -11.41 -4.42
C ARG A 200 -3.59 -10.55 -5.44
N LEU A 201 -4.62 -9.86 -4.97
CA LEU A 201 -5.38 -8.90 -5.78
C LEU A 201 -4.47 -7.79 -6.33
N GLU A 202 -3.56 -7.29 -5.47
CA GLU A 202 -2.64 -6.20 -5.79
C GLU A 202 -1.78 -6.51 -7.02
N SER A 203 -1.38 -7.76 -7.21
CA SER A 203 -0.55 -8.17 -8.34
C SER A 203 -1.25 -7.94 -9.68
N TYR A 204 -2.55 -8.23 -9.75
CA TYR A 204 -3.34 -7.95 -10.96
C TYR A 204 -3.67 -6.47 -11.12
N LEU A 205 -3.88 -5.75 -10.01
CA LEU A 205 -4.16 -4.31 -10.08
C LEU A 205 -2.93 -3.52 -10.54
N GLU A 206 -1.72 -3.91 -10.10
CA GLU A 206 -0.47 -3.33 -10.60
C GLU A 206 -0.29 -3.59 -12.11
N ALA A 207 -0.61 -4.81 -12.57
CA ALA A 207 -0.62 -5.09 -14.00
C ALA A 207 -1.66 -4.25 -14.75
N ALA A 208 -2.87 -4.06 -14.18
CA ALA A 208 -3.90 -3.19 -14.76
C ALA A 208 -3.43 -1.74 -14.87
N GLU A 209 -2.73 -1.22 -13.86
CA GLU A 209 -2.13 0.12 -13.86
C GLU A 209 -1.11 0.26 -14.99
N PHE A 210 -0.16 -0.67 -15.09
CA PHE A 210 0.83 -0.67 -16.17
C PHE A 210 0.16 -0.65 -17.55
N PHE A 211 -0.86 -1.50 -17.79
CA PHE A 211 -1.56 -1.54 -19.07
C PHE A 211 -2.47 -0.34 -19.30
N ALA A 212 -2.97 0.33 -18.25
CA ALA A 212 -3.70 1.58 -18.37
C ALA A 212 -2.80 2.71 -18.89
N ASP A 213 -1.57 2.80 -18.39
CA ASP A 213 -0.56 3.75 -18.86
C ASP A 213 -0.15 3.47 -20.31
N ARG A 214 -0.11 2.20 -20.71
CA ARG A 214 0.16 1.74 -22.08
C ARG A 214 -1.07 1.80 -22.98
N LYS A 215 -2.26 2.13 -22.45
CA LYS A 215 -3.55 2.23 -23.16
C LYS A 215 -3.97 0.90 -23.80
N ASP A 216 -3.61 -0.23 -23.20
CA ASP A 216 -3.99 -1.56 -23.65
C ASP A 216 -5.26 -2.04 -22.93
N ALA A 217 -6.41 -1.65 -23.48
CA ALA A 217 -7.72 -1.99 -22.91
C ALA A 217 -7.96 -3.51 -22.78
N GLN A 218 -7.37 -4.33 -23.68
CA GLN A 218 -7.57 -5.78 -23.62
C GLN A 218 -6.85 -6.39 -22.41
N LYS A 219 -5.63 -5.98 -22.16
CA LYS A 219 -4.87 -6.47 -21.01
C LYS A 219 -5.38 -5.91 -19.68
N ILE A 220 -5.93 -4.68 -19.67
CA ILE A 220 -6.66 -4.15 -18.50
C ILE A 220 -7.83 -5.08 -18.16
N ASP A 221 -8.66 -5.46 -19.15
CA ASP A 221 -9.81 -6.35 -18.90
C ASP A 221 -9.36 -7.72 -18.36
N GLN A 222 -8.27 -8.29 -18.89
CA GLN A 222 -7.71 -9.54 -18.40
C GLN A 222 -7.26 -9.43 -16.93
N ALA A 223 -6.56 -8.36 -16.59
CA ALA A 223 -6.11 -8.09 -15.22
C ALA A 223 -7.30 -7.90 -14.27
N VAL A 224 -8.29 -7.09 -14.65
CA VAL A 224 -9.50 -6.83 -13.87
C VAL A 224 -10.30 -8.11 -13.65
N GLU A 225 -10.45 -8.95 -14.66
CA GLU A 225 -11.18 -10.21 -14.55
C GLU A 225 -10.46 -11.21 -13.63
N ALA A 226 -9.14 -11.26 -13.71
CA ALA A 226 -8.33 -12.07 -12.80
C ALA A 226 -8.40 -11.57 -11.36
N ALA A 227 -8.30 -10.26 -11.15
CA ALA A 227 -8.43 -9.62 -9.85
C ALA A 227 -9.82 -9.84 -9.23
N ARG A 228 -10.89 -9.77 -10.04
CA ARG A 228 -12.28 -9.99 -9.62
C ARG A 228 -12.54 -11.39 -9.04
N ARG A 229 -11.78 -12.38 -9.45
CA ARG A 229 -11.86 -13.75 -8.90
C ARG A 229 -11.35 -13.83 -7.47
N ILE A 230 -10.47 -12.91 -7.07
CA ILE A 230 -9.90 -12.85 -5.71
C ILE A 230 -10.82 -12.03 -4.80
N ASP A 231 -11.14 -10.81 -5.19
CA ASP A 231 -12.13 -9.97 -4.49
C ASP A 231 -12.94 -9.15 -5.50
N SER A 232 -14.20 -9.54 -5.69
CA SER A 232 -15.12 -8.88 -6.63
C SER A 232 -15.63 -7.51 -6.14
N ARG A 233 -15.36 -7.15 -4.88
CA ARG A 233 -15.87 -5.92 -4.24
C ARG A 233 -14.83 -4.81 -4.18
N ASP A 234 -13.58 -5.08 -4.55
CA ASP A 234 -12.54 -4.05 -4.52
C ASP A 234 -12.90 -2.89 -5.46
N PRO A 235 -12.95 -1.65 -4.97
CA PRO A 235 -13.40 -0.51 -5.76
C PRO A 235 -12.45 -0.15 -6.91
N ARG A 236 -11.17 -0.54 -6.85
CA ARG A 236 -10.19 -0.33 -7.92
C ARG A 236 -10.57 -1.07 -9.20
N LEU A 237 -11.32 -2.17 -9.09
CA LEU A 237 -11.86 -2.88 -10.26
C LEU A 237 -12.80 -2.00 -11.08
N ASN A 238 -13.61 -1.17 -10.43
CA ASN A 238 -14.50 -0.22 -11.11
C ASN A 238 -13.68 0.85 -11.85
N TYR A 239 -12.62 1.35 -11.22
CA TYR A 239 -11.73 2.32 -11.85
C TYR A 239 -11.10 1.75 -13.13
N TYR A 240 -10.43 0.60 -13.07
CA TYR A 240 -9.77 0.02 -14.24
C TYR A 240 -10.75 -0.47 -15.30
N SER A 241 -11.94 -0.98 -14.92
CA SER A 241 -13.00 -1.29 -15.87
C SER A 241 -13.44 -0.06 -16.64
N ALA A 242 -13.62 1.06 -15.96
CA ALA A 242 -14.00 2.32 -16.62
C ALA A 242 -12.89 2.82 -17.57
N VAL A 243 -11.62 2.74 -17.16
CA VAL A 243 -10.49 3.09 -18.02
C VAL A 243 -10.51 2.27 -19.31
N SER A 244 -10.71 0.95 -19.21
CA SER A 244 -10.81 0.06 -20.38
C SER A 244 -11.96 0.47 -21.31
N LEU A 245 -13.16 0.73 -20.76
CA LEU A 245 -14.32 1.17 -21.54
C LEU A 245 -14.06 2.50 -22.27
N ILE A 246 -13.39 3.45 -21.63
CA ILE A 246 -13.04 4.76 -22.22
C ILE A 246 -12.03 4.56 -23.37
N LEU A 247 -11.02 3.74 -23.17
CA LEU A 247 -10.03 3.45 -24.20
C LEU A 247 -10.63 2.81 -25.46
N ARG A 248 -11.65 1.96 -25.29
CA ARG A 248 -12.39 1.32 -26.38
C ARG A 248 -13.48 2.20 -26.98
N ARG A 249 -13.75 3.38 -26.39
CA ARG A 249 -14.90 4.22 -26.72
C ARG A 249 -16.24 3.45 -26.70
N ASN A 250 -16.37 2.55 -25.75
CA ASN A 250 -17.54 1.68 -25.59
C ASN A 250 -18.21 1.93 -24.23
N GLN A 251 -19.54 1.91 -24.20
CA GLN A 251 -20.35 2.08 -22.98
C GLN A 251 -19.91 3.29 -22.12
N LEU A 252 -19.59 4.41 -22.74
CA LEU A 252 -19.11 5.61 -22.06
C LEU A 252 -19.98 6.07 -20.87
N PRO A 253 -21.34 6.00 -20.94
CA PRO A 253 -22.19 6.30 -19.77
C PRO A 253 -21.95 5.36 -18.58
N THR A 254 -21.60 4.09 -18.83
CA THR A 254 -21.24 3.14 -17.78
C THR A 254 -19.89 3.51 -17.17
N ALA A 255 -18.89 3.82 -17.99
CA ALA A 255 -17.57 4.23 -17.54
C ALA A 255 -17.66 5.50 -16.66
N GLU A 256 -18.48 6.46 -17.07
CA GLU A 256 -18.73 7.68 -16.30
C GLU A 256 -19.27 7.39 -14.90
N LYS A 257 -20.31 6.55 -14.81
CA LYS A 257 -20.91 6.15 -13.52
C LYS A 257 -19.90 5.44 -12.62
N LEU A 258 -19.07 4.56 -13.17
CA LEU A 258 -18.05 3.83 -12.41
C LEU A 258 -17.00 4.78 -11.82
N LEU A 259 -16.50 5.74 -12.59
CA LEU A 259 -15.52 6.73 -12.11
C LEU A 259 -16.14 7.73 -11.12
N GLN A 260 -17.38 8.19 -11.35
CA GLN A 260 -18.07 9.07 -10.41
C GLN A 260 -18.30 8.36 -9.06
N SER A 261 -18.74 7.09 -9.10
CA SER A 261 -18.88 6.27 -7.90
C SER A 261 -17.52 6.08 -7.20
N TYR A 262 -16.45 5.81 -7.94
CA TYR A 262 -15.11 5.69 -7.38
C TYR A 262 -14.70 6.96 -6.62
N VAL A 263 -14.79 8.13 -7.26
CA VAL A 263 -14.42 9.42 -6.66
C VAL A 263 -15.25 9.76 -5.42
N SER A 264 -16.55 9.41 -5.42
CA SER A 264 -17.44 9.77 -4.32
C SER A 264 -17.40 8.82 -3.12
N SER A 265 -17.04 7.55 -3.31
CA SER A 265 -17.15 6.53 -2.27
C SER A 265 -15.80 5.96 -1.79
N VAL A 266 -14.73 6.16 -2.55
CA VAL A 266 -13.42 5.60 -2.22
C VAL A 266 -12.54 6.67 -1.59
N PRO A 267 -11.96 6.45 -0.41
CA PRO A 267 -11.05 7.41 0.20
C PRO A 267 -9.77 7.57 -0.63
N GLN A 268 -9.21 8.78 -0.63
CA GLN A 268 -7.94 9.04 -1.28
C GLN A 268 -6.81 8.35 -0.49
N ARG A 269 -6.06 7.47 -1.16
CA ARG A 269 -4.96 6.70 -0.58
C ARG A 269 -3.80 6.66 -1.58
N SER A 270 -2.58 6.55 -1.08
CA SER A 270 -1.38 6.50 -1.93
C SER A 270 -1.26 5.21 -2.74
N ASP A 271 -1.87 4.11 -2.27
CA ASP A 271 -1.90 2.79 -2.91
C ASP A 271 -3.13 2.56 -3.81
N TYR A 272 -3.93 3.62 -4.07
CA TYR A 272 -5.11 3.60 -4.92
C TYR A 272 -4.97 4.58 -6.08
N PRO A 273 -5.62 4.34 -7.24
CA PRO A 273 -5.72 5.35 -8.29
C PRO A 273 -6.24 6.67 -7.75
N SER A 274 -5.56 7.77 -8.05
CA SER A 274 -5.92 9.07 -7.48
C SER A 274 -7.27 9.58 -8.01
N HIS A 275 -8.01 10.34 -7.19
CA HIS A 275 -9.22 11.03 -7.67
C HIS A 275 -8.91 11.97 -8.84
N LYS A 276 -7.71 12.59 -8.85
CA LYS A 276 -7.26 13.41 -9.97
C LYS A 276 -7.17 12.59 -11.25
N SER A 277 -6.56 11.40 -11.21
CA SER A 277 -6.49 10.50 -12.37
C SER A 277 -7.90 10.07 -12.84
N ALA A 278 -8.80 9.77 -11.90
CA ALA A 278 -10.19 9.45 -12.26
C ALA A 278 -10.90 10.63 -12.96
N GLN A 279 -10.70 11.87 -12.49
CA GLN A 279 -11.23 13.08 -13.12
C GLN A 279 -10.61 13.34 -14.51
N GLU A 280 -9.33 13.07 -14.69
CA GLU A 280 -8.66 13.15 -15.99
C GLU A 280 -9.26 12.16 -17.00
N TRP A 281 -9.59 10.94 -16.57
CA TRP A 281 -10.29 9.97 -17.42
C TRP A 281 -11.72 10.42 -17.72
N LEU A 282 -12.47 10.95 -16.75
CA LEU A 282 -13.82 11.52 -16.98
C LEU A 282 -13.80 12.63 -18.03
N SER A 283 -12.77 13.49 -18.02
CA SER A 283 -12.62 14.58 -19.00
C SER A 283 -12.45 14.11 -20.44
N ARG A 284 -12.13 12.83 -20.67
CA ARG A 284 -11.97 12.24 -22.01
C ARG A 284 -13.25 11.69 -22.59
N ILE A 285 -14.30 11.51 -21.78
CA ILE A 285 -15.60 10.97 -22.23
C ILE A 285 -16.33 11.96 -23.14
N GLY A 286 -16.22 13.25 -22.86
CA GLY A 286 -16.90 14.30 -23.62
C GLY A 286 -16.15 14.78 -24.88
N ARG A 287 -15.02 14.16 -25.22
CA ARG A 287 -14.20 14.48 -26.40
C ARG A 287 -14.23 13.30 -27.38
#